data_2ab3e9a89c513e19e15046bd74182ed4
#
_entry.id   2ab3e9a89c513e19e15046bd74182ed4
#
_cell.length_a   1.000
_cell.length_b   1.000
_cell.length_c   1.000
_cell.angle_alpha   90.00
_cell.angle_beta   90.00
_cell.angle_gamma   90.00
#
_symmetry.space_group_name_H-M   'P 1'
#
loop_
_entity.id
_entity.type
_entity.pdbx_description
1 polymer ?
#
loop_
_entity_poly.entity_id
_entity_poly.type
_entity_poly.pdbx_seq_one_letter_code
_entity_poly.pdbx_strand_id
1 'polypeptide(L)'
;MKFIKFALVLVFTVLFAIACGQTATTPNTTNVAVTTNKPANATTQAPLSVTTSIDSAKGKDLYVTNCAACHKESGKGGKVTVEGKTMEPDDITTAKMAAKTDEKLTEYVVKGFPDDGMPAFKDKLTPDEIKAVVAHVRVLQKP
;
A
#
# COMPACT_ATOMS: atom_id res chain seq x y z
N MET A 1 -32.47 -7.53 -37.72
CA MET A 1 -33.01 -7.98 -36.44
C MET A 1 -32.11 -7.43 -35.31
N LYS A 2 -32.27 -6.12 -34.99
CA LYS A 2 -31.40 -5.37 -34.09
C LYS A 2 -32.20 -4.44 -33.16
N PHE A 3 -33.30 -4.86 -32.55
CA PHE A 3 -34.13 -3.97 -31.71
C PHE A 3 -34.86 -4.72 -30.58
N ILE A 4 -34.19 -5.57 -29.80
CA ILE A 4 -34.83 -6.12 -28.58
C ILE A 4 -33.73 -6.24 -27.51
N LYS A 5 -33.23 -5.14 -26.98
CA LYS A 5 -32.42 -5.12 -25.74
C LYS A 5 -32.48 -3.77 -24.99
N PHE A 6 -33.55 -3.01 -25.12
CA PHE A 6 -33.73 -1.72 -24.42
C PHE A 6 -35.02 -1.65 -23.60
N ALA A 7 -35.37 -2.69 -22.88
CA ALA A 7 -36.54 -2.64 -22.02
C ALA A 7 -36.38 -3.53 -20.80
N LEU A 8 -35.47 -3.19 -19.89
CA LEU A 8 -35.46 -3.79 -18.52
C LEU A 8 -34.48 -3.08 -17.58
N VAL A 9 -34.46 -1.75 -17.55
CA VAL A 9 -33.77 -0.96 -16.52
C VAL A 9 -34.65 0.21 -16.13
N LEU A 10 -35.76 -0.07 -15.50
CA LEU A 10 -36.57 0.93 -14.81
C LEU A 10 -37.52 0.17 -13.88
N VAL A 11 -37.11 -0.16 -12.71
CA VAL A 11 -37.90 -0.28 -11.47
C VAL A 11 -36.98 -0.82 -10.40
N PHE A 12 -36.25 0.01 -9.68
CA PHE A 12 -35.87 -0.23 -8.28
C PHE A 12 -35.41 1.11 -7.66
N THR A 13 -36.36 2.06 -7.60
CA THR A 13 -36.29 3.16 -6.64
C THR A 13 -37.30 2.86 -5.55
N VAL A 14 -36.89 2.31 -4.44
CA VAL A 14 -37.64 2.32 -3.18
C VAL A 14 -36.66 2.66 -2.07
N LEU A 15 -36.82 3.89 -1.60
CA LEU A 15 -36.88 4.36 -0.21
C LEU A 15 -36.22 3.47 0.84
N PHE A 16 -35.17 3.99 1.46
CA PHE A 16 -34.87 3.78 2.87
C PHE A 16 -34.47 5.13 3.50
N ALA A 17 -35.46 5.86 3.98
CA ALA A 17 -35.31 6.87 5.02
C ALA A 17 -35.85 6.23 6.32
N ILE A 18 -35.24 6.53 7.45
CA ILE A 18 -35.58 6.28 8.87
C ILE A 18 -34.32 5.68 9.53
N ALA A 19 -33.73 6.20 10.61
CA ALA A 19 -34.10 7.22 11.57
C ALA A 19 -32.86 7.64 12.38
N CYS A 20 -32.91 8.85 12.90
CA CYS A 20 -32.08 9.40 13.96
C CYS A 20 -31.99 8.50 15.21
N GLY A 21 -30.82 8.44 15.80
CA GLY A 21 -30.59 7.96 17.16
C GLY A 21 -29.35 8.63 17.72
N GLN A 22 -29.50 9.88 18.22
CA GLN A 22 -28.52 10.56 19.05
C GLN A 22 -28.57 9.95 20.46
N THR A 23 -27.43 9.55 21.01
CA THR A 23 -27.21 9.53 22.43
C THR A 23 -25.89 10.19 22.75
N ALA A 24 -26.00 11.42 23.16
CA ALA A 24 -24.95 12.16 23.87
C ALA A 24 -24.72 11.55 25.25
N THR A 25 -23.48 11.31 25.58
CA THR A 25 -23.07 11.16 26.98
C THR A 25 -21.84 12.00 27.22
N THR A 26 -22.03 12.99 28.06
CA THR A 26 -21.15 14.05 28.51
C THR A 26 -20.05 13.55 29.47
N PRO A 27 -19.09 14.41 29.85
CA PRO A 27 -17.72 14.06 30.16
C PRO A 27 -17.49 13.74 31.63
N ASN A 28 -16.52 12.92 31.93
CA ASN A 28 -16.00 12.81 33.29
C ASN A 28 -14.63 13.48 33.38
N THR A 29 -14.65 14.67 33.96
CA THR A 29 -13.49 15.42 34.39
C THR A 29 -12.95 14.79 35.66
N THR A 30 -11.76 14.29 35.67
CA THR A 30 -11.03 14.02 36.90
C THR A 30 -9.64 14.67 36.79
N ASN A 31 -9.52 15.81 37.50
CA ASN A 31 -8.25 16.45 37.79
C ASN A 31 -7.39 15.54 38.66
N VAL A 32 -6.16 15.27 38.26
CA VAL A 32 -5.11 14.87 39.19
C VAL A 32 -3.85 15.67 38.92
N ALA A 33 -3.38 16.22 39.99
CA ALA A 33 -2.30 17.16 40.21
C ALA A 33 -1.00 16.98 39.42
N VAL A 34 -0.47 18.13 39.02
CA VAL A 34 0.93 18.39 38.66
C VAL A 34 1.86 17.99 39.81
N THR A 35 2.80 17.12 39.52
CA THR A 35 4.05 17.01 40.28
C THR A 35 5.23 17.11 39.31
N THR A 36 5.89 18.24 39.38
CA THR A 36 7.15 18.54 38.71
C THR A 36 8.27 17.73 39.33
N ASN A 37 8.92 16.87 38.57
CA ASN A 37 10.28 16.44 38.82
C ASN A 37 11.03 16.29 37.49
N LYS A 38 12.05 17.11 37.28
CA LYS A 38 13.13 17.09 36.29
C LYS A 38 14.41 16.63 37.02
N PRO A 39 15.45 16.11 36.36
CA PRO A 39 15.64 15.37 35.13
C PRO A 39 16.46 14.06 35.34
N ALA A 40 16.39 13.12 34.45
CA ALA A 40 17.52 12.27 34.12
C ALA A 40 17.27 11.60 32.75
N ASN A 41 18.13 11.92 31.82
CA ASN A 41 18.61 11.17 30.69
C ASN A 41 17.97 9.78 30.51
N ALA A 42 16.93 9.69 29.73
CA ALA A 42 16.44 8.44 29.19
C ALA A 42 16.61 8.47 27.68
N THR A 43 17.58 7.70 27.22
CA THR A 43 17.73 7.26 25.84
C THR A 43 16.36 6.84 25.32
N THR A 44 15.79 7.68 24.47
CA THR A 44 14.54 7.39 23.76
C THR A 44 14.83 6.25 22.78
N GLN A 45 14.62 5.02 23.20
CA GLN A 45 14.41 3.93 22.26
C GLN A 45 13.01 4.11 21.67
N ALA A 46 12.99 4.56 20.43
CA ALA A 46 11.77 4.64 19.65
C ALA A 46 11.13 3.23 19.54
N PRO A 47 9.79 3.11 19.59
CA PRO A 47 9.10 1.84 19.36
C PRO A 47 9.11 1.51 17.86
N LEU A 48 10.22 0.95 17.38
CA LEU A 48 10.44 0.62 15.96
C LEU A 48 9.75 -0.69 15.51
N SER A 49 9.14 -1.47 16.42
CA SER A 49 8.74 -2.84 16.07
C SER A 49 7.29 -3.00 15.59
N VAL A 50 6.39 -2.11 15.95
CA VAL A 50 4.97 -2.26 15.61
C VAL A 50 4.65 -1.60 14.27
N THR A 51 5.23 -0.45 13.98
CA THR A 51 5.01 0.27 12.71
C THR A 51 5.52 -0.52 11.52
N THR A 52 6.71 -1.13 11.64
CA THR A 52 7.33 -1.90 10.57
C THR A 52 6.51 -3.13 10.16
N SER A 53 5.81 -3.79 11.09
CA SER A 53 5.00 -4.97 10.77
C SER A 53 3.68 -4.61 10.05
N ILE A 54 3.06 -3.51 10.43
CA ILE A 54 1.82 -3.02 9.78
C ILE A 54 2.16 -2.52 8.38
N ASP A 55 3.23 -1.77 8.21
CA ASP A 55 3.69 -1.27 6.92
C ASP A 55 4.07 -2.41 5.97
N SER A 56 4.67 -3.47 6.48
CA SER A 56 5.04 -4.65 5.68
C SER A 56 3.81 -5.45 5.22
N ALA A 57 2.78 -5.61 6.08
CA ALA A 57 1.56 -6.31 5.70
C ALA A 57 0.80 -5.51 4.63
N LYS A 58 0.59 -4.20 4.85
CA LYS A 58 0.00 -3.31 3.85
C LYS A 58 0.81 -3.29 2.56
N GLY A 59 2.14 -3.26 2.67
CA GLY A 59 3.04 -3.30 1.53
C GLY A 59 2.92 -4.57 0.71
N LYS A 60 2.71 -5.72 1.35
CA LYS A 60 2.44 -6.98 0.68
C LYS A 60 1.16 -6.91 -0.16
N ASP A 61 0.06 -6.43 0.42
CA ASP A 61 -1.23 -6.36 -0.27
C ASP A 61 -1.15 -5.41 -1.48
N LEU A 62 -0.49 -4.26 -1.31
CA LEU A 62 -0.23 -3.31 -2.40
C LEU A 62 0.66 -3.91 -3.49
N TYR A 63 1.69 -4.67 -3.10
CA TYR A 63 2.57 -5.35 -4.04
C TYR A 63 1.83 -6.43 -4.84
N VAL A 64 1.05 -7.28 -4.19
CA VAL A 64 0.24 -8.32 -4.84
C VAL A 64 -0.72 -7.70 -5.85
N THR A 65 -1.38 -6.61 -5.47
CA THR A 65 -2.37 -5.94 -6.32
C THR A 65 -1.74 -5.23 -7.53
N ASN A 66 -0.58 -4.60 -7.37
CA ASN A 66 -0.05 -3.68 -8.37
C ASN A 66 1.22 -4.16 -9.07
N CYS A 67 1.96 -5.09 -8.50
CA CYS A 67 3.31 -5.46 -8.95
C CYS A 67 3.44 -6.94 -9.33
N ALA A 68 2.74 -7.82 -8.62
CA ALA A 68 2.93 -9.27 -8.73
C ALA A 68 2.55 -9.84 -10.10
N ALA A 69 1.64 -9.21 -10.84
CA ALA A 69 1.29 -9.62 -12.21
C ALA A 69 2.53 -9.68 -13.13
N CYS A 70 3.47 -8.76 -12.94
CA CYS A 70 4.71 -8.69 -13.68
C CYS A 70 5.89 -9.30 -12.90
N HIS A 71 6.11 -8.88 -11.65
CA HIS A 71 7.26 -9.30 -10.86
C HIS A 71 7.07 -10.62 -10.12
N LYS A 72 5.88 -11.25 -10.21
CA LYS A 72 5.45 -12.42 -9.43
C LYS A 72 5.45 -12.12 -7.91
N GLU A 73 4.76 -12.90 -7.14
CA GLU A 73 4.76 -12.74 -5.68
C GLU A 73 6.15 -12.93 -5.05
N SER A 74 7.00 -13.70 -5.71
CA SER A 74 8.37 -13.96 -5.28
C SER A 74 9.36 -12.81 -5.59
N GLY A 75 8.96 -11.82 -6.41
CA GLY A 75 9.87 -10.77 -6.89
C GLY A 75 10.87 -11.20 -7.96
N LYS A 76 10.82 -12.45 -8.43
CA LYS A 76 11.83 -13.01 -9.36
C LYS A 76 11.62 -12.62 -10.82
N GLY A 77 10.51 -11.95 -11.14
CA GLY A 77 10.24 -11.51 -12.51
C GLY A 77 10.31 -12.63 -13.54
N GLY A 78 11.07 -12.37 -14.62
CA GLY A 78 11.19 -13.28 -15.77
C GLY A 78 9.98 -13.19 -16.70
N LYS A 79 9.92 -14.04 -17.72
CA LYS A 79 8.92 -13.94 -18.77
C LYS A 79 7.49 -14.04 -18.25
N VAL A 80 6.68 -13.02 -18.56
CA VAL A 80 5.25 -12.93 -18.24
C VAL A 80 4.48 -12.38 -19.44
N THR A 81 3.18 -12.68 -19.52
CA THR A 81 2.28 -12.07 -20.49
C THR A 81 1.13 -11.41 -19.73
N VAL A 82 1.02 -10.11 -19.84
CA VAL A 82 -0.01 -9.30 -19.20
C VAL A 82 -0.77 -8.55 -20.29
N GLU A 83 -2.09 -8.66 -20.32
CA GLU A 83 -2.98 -8.03 -21.31
C GLU A 83 -2.53 -8.31 -22.76
N GLY A 84 -2.02 -9.52 -23.04
CA GLY A 84 -1.55 -9.94 -24.36
C GLY A 84 -0.15 -9.44 -24.72
N LYS A 85 0.49 -8.62 -23.90
CA LYS A 85 1.87 -8.15 -24.10
C LYS A 85 2.85 -9.01 -23.31
N THR A 86 3.81 -9.62 -24.00
CA THR A 86 4.90 -10.37 -23.35
C THR A 86 6.02 -9.40 -22.95
N MET A 87 6.49 -9.52 -21.72
CA MET A 87 7.59 -8.74 -21.14
C MET A 87 8.43 -9.62 -20.23
N GLU A 88 9.61 -9.15 -19.87
CA GLU A 88 10.54 -9.90 -19.00
C GLU A 88 11.07 -8.98 -17.88
N PRO A 89 10.25 -8.71 -16.85
CA PRO A 89 10.68 -7.91 -15.70
C PRO A 89 11.88 -8.51 -14.99
N ASP A 90 12.77 -7.63 -14.55
CA ASP A 90 13.96 -8.00 -13.78
C ASP A 90 13.61 -8.72 -12.46
N ASP A 91 14.51 -9.61 -12.01
CA ASP A 91 14.50 -10.17 -10.66
C ASP A 91 14.92 -9.08 -9.66
N ILE A 92 13.93 -8.60 -8.89
CA ILE A 92 14.14 -7.55 -7.88
C ILE A 92 14.72 -8.09 -6.56
N THR A 93 14.96 -9.40 -6.46
CA THR A 93 15.56 -10.04 -5.26
C THR A 93 17.06 -10.22 -5.36
N THR A 94 17.67 -9.84 -6.47
CA THR A 94 19.12 -9.98 -6.69
C THR A 94 19.95 -9.13 -5.73
N ALA A 95 21.17 -9.54 -5.44
CA ALA A 95 22.11 -8.77 -4.62
C ALA A 95 22.34 -7.35 -5.17
N LYS A 96 22.34 -7.19 -6.51
CA LYS A 96 22.44 -5.89 -7.19
C LYS A 96 21.27 -4.97 -6.83
N MET A 97 20.05 -5.52 -6.76
CA MET A 97 18.87 -4.74 -6.39
C MET A 97 18.81 -4.50 -4.88
N ALA A 98 19.20 -5.49 -4.06
CA ALA A 98 19.27 -5.36 -2.61
C ALA A 98 20.30 -4.30 -2.16
N ALA A 99 21.37 -4.08 -2.92
CA ALA A 99 22.38 -3.04 -2.64
C ALA A 99 21.90 -1.60 -2.94
N LYS A 100 20.76 -1.41 -3.58
CA LYS A 100 20.20 -0.06 -3.80
C LYS A 100 19.56 0.48 -2.52
N THR A 101 19.60 1.80 -2.35
CA THR A 101 18.92 2.45 -1.21
C THR A 101 17.39 2.42 -1.37
N ASP A 102 16.65 2.64 -0.28
CA ASP A 102 15.19 2.71 -0.30
C ASP A 102 14.70 3.89 -1.14
N GLU A 103 15.42 5.02 -1.11
CA GLU A 103 15.14 6.18 -1.95
C GLU A 103 15.25 5.81 -3.44
N LYS A 104 16.26 5.01 -3.80
CA LYS A 104 16.44 4.60 -5.19
C LYS A 104 15.37 3.61 -5.64
N LEU A 105 14.95 2.69 -4.79
CA LEU A 105 13.83 1.80 -5.07
C LEU A 105 12.50 2.59 -5.15
N THR A 106 12.31 3.55 -4.26
CA THR A 106 11.16 4.47 -4.30
C THR A 106 11.13 5.25 -5.62
N GLU A 107 12.26 5.79 -6.06
CA GLU A 107 12.36 6.50 -7.34
C GLU A 107 11.92 5.62 -8.52
N TYR A 108 12.33 4.34 -8.52
CA TYR A 108 11.94 3.39 -9.56
C TYR A 108 10.43 3.16 -9.60
N VAL A 109 9.79 3.01 -8.44
CA VAL A 109 8.33 2.85 -8.36
C VAL A 109 7.61 4.15 -8.78
N VAL A 110 8.08 5.30 -8.31
CA VAL A 110 7.49 6.61 -8.63
C VAL A 110 7.50 6.88 -10.13
N LYS A 111 8.65 6.67 -10.78
CA LYS A 111 8.86 7.00 -12.20
C LYS A 111 8.47 5.88 -13.16
N GLY A 112 8.57 4.62 -12.71
CA GLY A 112 8.47 3.45 -13.57
C GLY A 112 9.60 3.38 -14.61
N PHE A 113 9.42 2.48 -15.55
CA PHE A 113 10.27 2.28 -16.75
C PHE A 113 9.33 2.05 -17.93
N PRO A 114 8.71 3.11 -18.49
CA PRO A 114 7.67 2.99 -19.52
C PRO A 114 8.16 2.25 -20.78
N ASP A 115 9.42 2.43 -21.13
CA ASP A 115 10.03 1.77 -22.28
C ASP A 115 10.13 0.25 -22.10
N ASP A 116 10.30 -0.21 -20.86
CA ASP A 116 10.34 -1.63 -20.46
C ASP A 116 8.95 -2.15 -20.03
N GLY A 117 7.93 -1.31 -20.08
CA GLY A 117 6.55 -1.66 -19.77
C GLY A 117 6.16 -1.55 -18.30
N MET A 118 7.01 -1.03 -17.41
CA MET A 118 6.67 -0.74 -16.03
C MET A 118 6.06 0.67 -15.92
N PRO A 119 4.77 0.81 -15.55
CA PRO A 119 4.14 2.13 -15.45
C PRO A 119 4.69 2.92 -14.25
N ALA A 120 4.56 4.24 -14.31
CA ALA A 120 4.77 5.12 -13.16
C ALA A 120 3.63 4.95 -12.15
N PHE A 121 3.96 4.93 -10.85
CA PHE A 121 2.98 4.75 -9.77
C PHE A 121 2.71 6.03 -8.96
N LYS A 122 3.39 7.14 -9.27
CA LYS A 122 3.20 8.43 -8.55
C LYS A 122 1.76 8.94 -8.50
N ASP A 123 0.95 8.60 -9.51
CA ASP A 123 -0.45 9.03 -9.61
C ASP A 123 -1.44 7.91 -9.21
N LYS A 124 -0.93 6.73 -8.85
CA LYS A 124 -1.72 5.55 -8.46
C LYS A 124 -1.59 5.22 -6.98
N LEU A 125 -0.46 5.48 -6.39
CA LEU A 125 -0.14 5.19 -4.99
C LEU A 125 0.34 6.47 -4.30
N THR A 126 -0.05 6.63 -3.06
CA THR A 126 0.47 7.69 -2.20
C THR A 126 1.95 7.47 -1.85
N PRO A 127 2.69 8.50 -1.44
CA PRO A 127 4.09 8.35 -1.03
C PRO A 127 4.29 7.30 0.08
N ASP A 128 3.35 7.20 1.03
CA ASP A 128 3.44 6.23 2.13
C ASP A 128 3.11 4.80 1.64
N GLU A 129 2.22 4.65 0.68
CA GLU A 129 1.96 3.35 0.04
C GLU A 129 3.16 2.88 -0.79
N ILE A 130 3.84 3.77 -1.48
CA ILE A 130 5.07 3.44 -2.20
C ILE A 130 6.17 3.00 -1.21
N LYS A 131 6.33 3.68 -0.07
CA LYS A 131 7.24 3.24 0.99
C LYS A 131 6.89 1.86 1.52
N ALA A 132 5.60 1.59 1.74
CA ALA A 132 5.14 0.27 2.20
C ALA A 132 5.45 -0.83 1.16
N VAL A 133 5.26 -0.56 -0.14
CA VAL A 133 5.68 -1.47 -1.22
C VAL A 133 7.18 -1.72 -1.18
N VAL A 134 8.01 -0.68 -1.04
CA VAL A 134 9.48 -0.82 -0.94
C VAL A 134 9.86 -1.64 0.29
N ALA A 135 9.20 -1.43 1.44
CA ALA A 135 9.42 -2.24 2.65
C ALA A 135 9.10 -3.73 2.40
N HIS A 136 8.04 -4.05 1.65
CA HIS A 136 7.76 -5.43 1.25
C HIS A 136 8.81 -5.98 0.28
N VAL A 137 9.29 -5.19 -0.69
CA VAL A 137 10.41 -5.61 -1.57
C VAL A 137 11.63 -5.98 -0.73
N ARG A 138 11.93 -5.24 0.35
CA ARG A 138 13.00 -5.60 1.28
C ARG A 138 12.79 -6.95 1.98
N VAL A 139 11.54 -7.31 2.24
CA VAL A 139 11.23 -8.67 2.76
C VAL A 139 11.55 -9.74 1.72
N LEU A 140 11.19 -9.52 0.44
CA LEU A 140 11.51 -10.44 -0.65
C LEU A 140 13.00 -10.58 -0.94
N GLN A 141 13.80 -9.56 -0.62
CA GLN A 141 15.25 -9.54 -0.79
C GLN A 141 16.04 -10.24 0.33
N LYS A 142 15.34 -10.65 1.40
CA LYS A 142 15.99 -11.43 2.47
C LYS A 142 16.19 -12.88 2.00
N PRO A 143 17.37 -13.48 2.28
CA PRO A 143 17.64 -14.89 1.94
C PRO A 143 16.80 -15.85 2.78
#